data_e28f9e8525d7589d6c6cd0d6d4c9a0ba
#
_entry.id   e28f9e8525d7589d6c6cd0d6d4c9a0ba
#
_cell.length_a   1.000
_cell.length_b   1.000
_cell.length_c   1.000
_cell.angle_alpha   90.00
_cell.angle_beta   90.00
_cell.angle_gamma   90.00
#
_symmetry.space_group_name_H-M   'P 1'
#
loop_
_entity.id
_entity.type
_entity.pdbx_description
1 polymer ?
#
loop_
_entity_poly.entity_id
_entity_poly.type
_entity_poly.pdbx_seq_one_letter_code
_entity_poly.pdbx_strand_id
1 'polypeptide(L)'
;MATTENAANRLCIGAVVPRTGRLSALGDPLSFVLNHLAPRLSHLTRGTRRHPVTLAWRDSRSDPAHARQAVTELVRHEQAQIIVTMAGTKVLPAVADACEKAGVACVSTTFPWQAYVHTRGTGPRRFTYHFAWGLDDIAAVFAEMWERLGPRHHVGCLWNDDLQGQLLRHPTHGFAPVASARGHHLTEPGGYREPAQDFTAHLGHFRDHNAEIVTSASTVEDLALFYRQAGERGQRPRLITCSRWLAYPRGHAAAELDEARVATLMYWSPRHPFRSSLDGNTAEQLAHAYQQHTGNPWIQPLGLAHALLEVAAHALTTADDPTVPRSVAEAVGRTRLPTIAGLLDWTSGPTANVAHVPLVGGQWRNHHRHHELAVVTNTNRPEIPIEADLVPAR
;
A
#
# COMPACT_ATOMS: atom_id res chain seq x y z
N MET A 1 -14.74 44.21 -8.34
CA MET A 1 -14.56 43.28 -9.48
C MET A 1 -13.36 42.34 -9.31
N ALA A 2 -12.35 42.60 -8.48
CA ALA A 2 -11.17 41.73 -8.29
C ALA A 2 -11.43 40.43 -7.46
N THR A 3 -12.53 40.33 -6.73
CA THR A 3 -12.83 39.18 -5.84
C THR A 3 -13.50 38.02 -6.55
N THR A 4 -14.17 38.21 -7.66
CA THR A 4 -14.87 37.17 -8.42
C THR A 4 -13.97 36.44 -9.44
N GLU A 5 -12.97 37.11 -10.00
CA GLU A 5 -11.99 36.52 -10.92
C GLU A 5 -11.00 35.58 -10.19
N ASN A 6 -10.74 35.84 -8.91
CA ASN A 6 -9.81 35.02 -8.11
C ASN A 6 -10.41 33.66 -7.69
N ALA A 7 -11.74 33.57 -7.58
CA ALA A 7 -12.43 32.32 -7.24
C ALA A 7 -12.47 31.35 -8.44
N ALA A 8 -12.60 31.86 -9.66
CA ALA A 8 -12.68 31.04 -10.88
C ALA A 8 -11.35 30.36 -11.29
N ASN A 9 -10.23 30.78 -10.70
CA ASN A 9 -8.89 30.30 -11.06
C ASN A 9 -8.24 29.40 -9.98
N ARG A 10 -8.95 29.13 -8.87
CA ARG A 10 -8.44 28.34 -7.75
C ARG A 10 -8.68 26.87 -7.99
N LEU A 11 -7.63 26.06 -7.83
CA LEU A 11 -7.71 24.61 -7.89
C LEU A 11 -7.74 24.00 -6.48
N CYS A 12 -8.36 22.85 -6.33
CA CYS A 12 -8.40 22.12 -5.07
C CYS A 12 -8.05 20.64 -5.27
N ILE A 13 -7.08 20.16 -4.51
CA ILE A 13 -6.81 18.74 -4.32
C ILE A 13 -7.52 18.33 -3.03
N GLY A 14 -8.53 17.48 -3.15
CA GLY A 14 -9.21 16.88 -2.01
C GLY A 14 -8.52 15.62 -1.54
N ALA A 15 -8.53 15.33 -0.23
CA ALA A 15 -8.05 14.07 0.31
C ALA A 15 -9.09 13.45 1.27
N VAL A 16 -9.40 12.16 1.07
CA VAL A 16 -10.16 11.37 2.04
C VAL A 16 -9.16 10.56 2.85
N VAL A 17 -9.02 10.93 4.13
CA VAL A 17 -7.98 10.42 5.02
C VAL A 17 -8.61 9.54 6.11
N PRO A 18 -8.18 8.31 6.33
CA PRO A 18 -8.62 7.51 7.48
C PRO A 18 -7.85 7.94 8.74
N ARG A 19 -8.07 9.18 9.20
CA ARG A 19 -7.33 9.75 10.33
C ARG A 19 -7.68 9.08 11.64
N THR A 20 -8.92 8.64 11.79
CA THR A 20 -9.40 7.91 12.96
C THR A 20 -9.93 6.53 12.61
N GLY A 21 -10.08 5.68 13.64
CA GLY A 21 -10.54 4.31 13.49
C GLY A 21 -9.43 3.32 13.10
N ARG A 22 -9.82 2.14 12.67
CA ARG A 22 -8.94 0.97 12.45
C ARG A 22 -7.80 1.21 11.45
N LEU A 23 -7.98 2.12 10.51
CA LEU A 23 -7.01 2.40 9.44
C LEU A 23 -6.15 3.65 9.71
N SER A 24 -6.13 4.17 10.94
CA SER A 24 -5.38 5.39 11.30
C SER A 24 -3.89 5.29 10.96
N ALA A 25 -3.31 4.09 11.02
CA ALA A 25 -1.92 3.85 10.61
C ALA A 25 -1.65 4.17 9.11
N LEU A 26 -2.67 4.15 8.25
CA LEU A 26 -2.60 4.63 6.87
C LEU A 26 -2.91 6.13 6.78
N GLY A 27 -3.69 6.66 7.71
CA GLY A 27 -4.03 8.08 7.77
C GLY A 27 -2.87 8.96 8.21
N ASP A 28 -2.00 8.48 9.09
CA ASP A 28 -0.85 9.22 9.60
C ASP A 28 0.10 9.71 8.49
N PRO A 29 0.65 8.83 7.61
CA PRO A 29 1.55 9.27 6.54
C PRO A 29 0.87 10.19 5.55
N LEU A 30 -0.40 9.97 5.21
CA LEU A 30 -1.14 10.85 4.31
C LEU A 30 -1.37 12.22 4.94
N SER A 31 -1.72 12.29 6.23
CA SER A 31 -1.88 13.56 6.96
C SER A 31 -0.56 14.33 7.04
N PHE A 32 0.55 13.63 7.31
CA PHE A 32 1.87 14.25 7.30
C PHE A 32 2.20 14.84 5.94
N VAL A 33 2.05 14.08 4.86
CA VAL A 33 2.40 14.51 3.51
C VAL A 33 1.54 15.70 3.05
N LEU A 34 0.24 15.70 3.35
CA LEU A 34 -0.63 16.84 3.07
C LEU A 34 -0.11 18.14 3.71
N ASN A 35 0.29 18.08 4.98
CA ASN A 35 0.85 19.24 5.67
C ASN A 35 2.25 19.61 5.16
N HIS A 36 3.11 18.61 4.95
CA HIS A 36 4.49 18.80 4.49
C HIS A 36 4.57 19.45 3.11
N LEU A 37 3.70 19.04 2.18
CA LEU A 37 3.67 19.56 0.82
C LEU A 37 2.77 20.79 0.63
N ALA A 38 1.96 21.19 1.63
CA ALA A 38 1.06 22.32 1.51
C ALA A 38 1.76 23.64 1.06
N PRO A 39 2.93 24.02 1.58
CA PRO A 39 3.63 25.20 1.11
C PRO A 39 4.05 25.08 -0.36
N ARG A 40 4.54 23.90 -0.76
CA ARG A 40 5.00 23.63 -2.13
C ARG A 40 3.84 23.59 -3.13
N LEU A 41 2.71 23.05 -2.73
CA LEU A 41 1.50 22.93 -3.54
C LEU A 41 0.56 24.13 -3.41
N SER A 42 0.99 25.22 -2.80
CA SER A 42 0.17 26.44 -2.72
C SER A 42 -0.18 27.05 -4.08
N HIS A 43 0.59 26.72 -5.11
CA HIS A 43 0.37 27.13 -6.49
C HIS A 43 0.87 26.07 -7.48
N LEU A 44 0.17 25.94 -8.61
CA LEU A 44 0.63 25.19 -9.78
C LEU A 44 0.79 26.13 -10.97
N THR A 45 1.85 25.92 -11.75
CA THR A 45 2.13 26.71 -12.96
C THR A 45 1.73 25.91 -14.20
N ARG A 46 0.91 26.49 -15.07
CA ARG A 46 0.49 25.93 -16.37
C ARG A 46 0.83 26.93 -17.47
N GLY A 47 1.83 26.60 -18.28
CA GLY A 47 2.38 27.59 -19.21
C GLY A 47 2.83 28.85 -18.48
N THR A 48 2.24 30.01 -18.79
CA THR A 48 2.52 31.28 -18.12
C THR A 48 1.59 31.60 -16.94
N ARG A 49 0.55 30.79 -16.72
CA ARG A 49 -0.45 31.03 -15.67
C ARG A 49 -0.09 30.31 -14.37
N ARG A 50 -0.23 31.03 -13.26
CA ARG A 50 -0.08 30.51 -11.91
C ARG A 50 -1.46 30.39 -11.26
N HIS A 51 -1.83 29.15 -10.90
CA HIS A 51 -3.11 28.84 -10.26
C HIS A 51 -2.91 28.63 -8.76
N PRO A 52 -3.61 29.36 -7.90
CA PRO A 52 -3.63 29.05 -6.46
C PRO A 52 -4.23 27.65 -6.25
N VAL A 53 -3.64 26.88 -5.34
CA VAL A 53 -4.11 25.52 -5.01
C VAL A 53 -4.41 25.42 -3.53
N THR A 54 -5.50 24.75 -3.21
CA THR A 54 -5.87 24.39 -1.84
C THR A 54 -5.76 22.88 -1.68
N LEU A 55 -5.20 22.46 -0.56
CA LEU A 55 -5.29 21.07 -0.09
C LEU A 55 -6.40 21.01 0.95
N ALA A 56 -7.50 20.31 0.63
CA ALA A 56 -8.62 20.11 1.55
C ALA A 56 -8.72 18.62 1.91
N TRP A 57 -9.03 18.29 3.15
CA TRP A 57 -9.18 16.91 3.55
C TRP A 57 -10.37 16.67 4.49
N ARG A 58 -10.87 15.44 4.51
CA ARG A 58 -11.92 14.97 5.40
C ARG A 58 -11.55 13.60 5.98
N ASP A 59 -11.90 13.37 7.24
CA ASP A 59 -11.71 12.08 7.90
C ASP A 59 -12.77 11.08 7.47
N SER A 60 -12.36 9.95 6.90
CA SER A 60 -13.27 8.83 6.62
C SER A 60 -13.69 8.04 7.86
N ARG A 61 -13.04 8.26 9.00
CA ARG A 61 -13.23 7.50 10.25
C ARG A 61 -13.08 5.98 10.06
N SER A 62 -12.35 5.57 9.03
CA SER A 62 -12.23 4.16 8.62
C SER A 62 -13.57 3.49 8.29
N ASP A 63 -14.58 4.27 7.93
CA ASP A 63 -15.96 3.83 7.69
C ASP A 63 -16.41 4.19 6.27
N PRO A 64 -17.04 3.25 5.51
CA PRO A 64 -17.49 3.50 4.14
C PRO A 64 -18.56 4.59 3.99
N ALA A 65 -19.45 4.77 4.96
CA ALA A 65 -20.50 5.79 4.88
C ALA A 65 -19.91 7.19 5.09
N HIS A 66 -19.05 7.37 6.09
CA HIS A 66 -18.30 8.61 6.31
C HIS A 66 -17.38 8.94 5.13
N ALA A 67 -16.76 7.93 4.52
CA ALA A 67 -15.93 8.12 3.34
C ALA A 67 -16.73 8.69 2.15
N ARG A 68 -17.94 8.19 1.88
CA ARG A 68 -18.83 8.74 0.84
C ARG A 68 -19.28 10.17 1.16
N GLN A 69 -19.58 10.45 2.43
CA GLN A 69 -19.89 11.81 2.87
C GLN A 69 -18.71 12.75 2.67
N ALA A 70 -17.50 12.33 3.04
CA ALA A 70 -16.27 13.09 2.84
C ALA A 70 -16.06 13.49 1.38
N VAL A 71 -16.28 12.57 0.43
CA VAL A 71 -16.24 12.89 -1.01
C VAL A 71 -17.27 13.96 -1.36
N THR A 72 -18.51 13.80 -0.89
CA THR A 72 -19.58 14.76 -1.17
C THR A 72 -19.24 16.17 -0.67
N GLU A 73 -18.68 16.27 0.53
CA GLU A 73 -18.25 17.55 1.11
C GLU A 73 -17.09 18.19 0.34
N LEU A 74 -16.06 17.39 -0.02
CA LEU A 74 -14.93 17.87 -0.81
C LEU A 74 -15.36 18.38 -2.19
N VAL A 75 -16.29 17.70 -2.84
CA VAL A 75 -16.80 18.13 -4.15
C VAL A 75 -17.70 19.37 -4.04
N ARG A 76 -18.64 19.41 -3.09
CA ARG A 76 -19.63 20.47 -3.02
C ARG A 76 -19.14 21.75 -2.37
N HIS A 77 -18.34 21.63 -1.30
CA HIS A 77 -17.91 22.80 -0.53
C HIS A 77 -16.51 23.28 -0.89
N GLU A 78 -15.60 22.36 -1.23
CA GLU A 78 -14.22 22.71 -1.60
C GLU A 78 -14.01 22.78 -3.11
N GLN A 79 -14.99 22.32 -3.91
CA GLN A 79 -14.91 22.23 -5.36
C GLN A 79 -13.65 21.47 -5.83
N ALA A 80 -13.33 20.35 -5.18
CA ALA A 80 -12.16 19.54 -5.50
C ALA A 80 -12.22 19.03 -6.95
N GLN A 81 -11.17 19.26 -7.72
CA GLN A 81 -11.02 18.76 -9.09
C GLN A 81 -10.48 17.33 -9.14
N ILE A 82 -9.74 16.96 -8.10
CA ILE A 82 -9.19 15.61 -7.94
C ILE A 82 -9.21 15.22 -6.47
N ILE A 83 -9.53 13.96 -6.18
CA ILE A 83 -9.52 13.40 -4.83
C ILE A 83 -8.44 12.33 -4.76
N VAL A 84 -7.65 12.35 -3.68
CA VAL A 84 -6.67 11.33 -3.37
C VAL A 84 -7.07 10.57 -2.11
N THR A 85 -6.75 9.28 -2.05
CA THR A 85 -7.02 8.46 -0.86
C THR A 85 -6.11 7.25 -0.77
N MET A 86 -5.85 6.83 0.46
CA MET A 86 -5.28 5.53 0.79
C MET A 86 -6.07 4.93 1.95
N ALA A 87 -6.58 3.73 1.75
CA ALA A 87 -7.46 3.06 2.71
C ALA A 87 -7.50 1.53 2.44
N GLY A 88 -8.15 0.79 3.32
CA GLY A 88 -8.35 -0.66 3.16
C GLY A 88 -9.50 -1.04 2.24
N THR A 89 -9.66 -2.34 2.04
CA THR A 89 -10.55 -2.99 1.07
C THR A 89 -12.04 -2.67 1.19
N LYS A 90 -12.50 -2.11 2.31
CA LYS A 90 -13.90 -1.69 2.51
C LYS A 90 -14.10 -0.19 2.25
N VAL A 91 -13.15 0.64 2.67
CA VAL A 91 -13.27 2.10 2.64
C VAL A 91 -12.88 2.67 1.29
N LEU A 92 -11.77 2.20 0.71
CA LEU A 92 -11.28 2.74 -0.56
C LEU A 92 -12.27 2.56 -1.72
N PRO A 93 -12.93 1.38 -1.92
CA PRO A 93 -13.98 1.26 -2.94
C PRO A 93 -15.13 2.25 -2.74
N ALA A 94 -15.51 2.53 -1.48
CA ALA A 94 -16.56 3.49 -1.19
C ALA A 94 -16.18 4.92 -1.60
N VAL A 95 -14.91 5.33 -1.41
CA VAL A 95 -14.39 6.62 -1.92
C VAL A 95 -14.42 6.63 -3.45
N ALA A 96 -13.85 5.61 -4.07
CA ALA A 96 -13.74 5.54 -5.52
C ALA A 96 -15.12 5.55 -6.22
N ASP A 97 -16.09 4.78 -5.69
CA ASP A 97 -17.45 4.75 -6.25
C ASP A 97 -18.19 6.08 -6.04
N ALA A 98 -17.97 6.75 -4.92
CA ALA A 98 -18.52 8.09 -4.68
C ALA A 98 -17.93 9.12 -5.66
N CYS A 99 -16.63 9.06 -5.93
CA CYS A 99 -15.96 9.90 -6.92
C CYS A 99 -16.46 9.62 -8.35
N GLU A 100 -16.59 8.35 -8.72
CA GLU A 100 -17.16 7.96 -10.03
C GLU A 100 -18.57 8.52 -10.22
N LYS A 101 -19.43 8.39 -9.19
CA LYS A 101 -20.79 8.93 -9.19
C LYS A 101 -20.83 10.46 -9.23
N ALA A 102 -19.90 11.12 -8.55
CA ALA A 102 -19.79 12.57 -8.54
C ALA A 102 -19.14 13.13 -9.81
N GLY A 103 -18.52 12.29 -10.65
CA GLY A 103 -17.80 12.70 -11.84
C GLY A 103 -16.53 13.48 -11.53
N VAL A 104 -15.84 13.17 -10.42
CA VAL A 104 -14.58 13.80 -10.01
C VAL A 104 -13.42 12.82 -10.11
N ALA A 105 -12.26 13.27 -10.61
CA ALA A 105 -11.07 12.44 -10.68
C ALA A 105 -10.67 11.91 -9.30
N CYS A 106 -10.31 10.62 -9.20
CA CYS A 106 -9.85 9.99 -7.97
C CYS A 106 -8.61 9.15 -8.24
N VAL A 107 -7.57 9.37 -7.44
CA VAL A 107 -6.38 8.53 -7.42
C VAL A 107 -6.26 7.85 -6.06
N SER A 108 -6.07 6.55 -6.07
CA SER A 108 -6.04 5.73 -4.85
C SER A 108 -4.89 4.72 -4.85
N THR A 109 -4.51 4.24 -3.65
CA THR A 109 -3.44 3.26 -3.48
C THR A 109 -3.62 2.43 -2.20
N THR A 110 -2.73 1.51 -1.91
CA THR A 110 -2.48 0.76 -0.65
C THR A 110 -2.92 -0.69 -0.56
N PHE A 111 -3.60 -1.25 -1.53
CA PHE A 111 -3.82 -2.70 -1.57
C PHE A 111 -3.78 -3.26 -3.00
N PRO A 112 -3.57 -4.57 -3.17
CA PRO A 112 -3.34 -5.17 -4.48
C PRO A 112 -4.39 -4.80 -5.51
N TRP A 113 -3.95 -4.52 -6.75
CA TRP A 113 -4.84 -4.05 -7.80
C TRP A 113 -5.95 -5.07 -8.16
N GLN A 114 -5.67 -6.38 -8.04
CA GLN A 114 -6.71 -7.40 -8.26
C GLN A 114 -7.85 -7.27 -7.23
N ALA A 115 -7.51 -6.97 -5.97
CA ALA A 115 -8.50 -6.72 -4.94
C ALA A 115 -9.30 -5.43 -5.23
N TYR A 116 -8.64 -4.39 -5.71
CA TYR A 116 -9.31 -3.15 -6.13
C TYR A 116 -10.31 -3.40 -7.26
N VAL A 117 -9.92 -4.13 -8.30
CA VAL A 117 -10.81 -4.47 -9.42
C VAL A 117 -11.96 -5.38 -8.94
N HIS A 118 -11.65 -6.42 -8.15
CA HIS A 118 -12.65 -7.34 -7.63
C HIS A 118 -13.73 -6.64 -6.79
N THR A 119 -13.34 -5.74 -5.90
CA THR A 119 -14.29 -5.03 -5.02
C THR A 119 -15.20 -4.05 -5.76
N ARG A 120 -14.82 -3.62 -6.96
CA ARG A 120 -15.55 -2.63 -7.73
C ARG A 120 -16.35 -3.20 -8.90
N GLY A 121 -16.17 -4.49 -9.21
CA GLY A 121 -16.81 -5.14 -10.35
C GLY A 121 -16.26 -4.68 -11.72
N THR A 122 -16.84 -5.19 -12.78
CA THR A 122 -16.33 -5.09 -14.17
C THR A 122 -16.82 -3.89 -14.99
N GLY A 123 -17.55 -2.94 -14.39
CA GLY A 123 -18.08 -1.78 -15.09
C GLY A 123 -16.99 -0.80 -15.58
N PRO A 124 -17.25 -0.02 -16.64
CA PRO A 124 -16.32 1.00 -17.10
C PRO A 124 -16.12 2.07 -16.03
N ARG A 125 -14.87 2.47 -15.81
CA ARG A 125 -14.48 3.52 -14.87
C ARG A 125 -13.88 4.67 -15.66
N ARG A 126 -14.39 5.89 -15.45
CA ARG A 126 -14.01 7.08 -16.20
C ARG A 126 -13.21 8.07 -15.36
N PHE A 127 -13.42 8.04 -14.04
CA PHE A 127 -12.88 9.04 -13.13
C PHE A 127 -11.93 8.46 -12.08
N THR A 128 -11.86 7.14 -11.94
CA THR A 128 -11.15 6.52 -10.84
C THR A 128 -9.97 5.68 -11.29
N TYR A 129 -8.83 5.94 -10.67
CA TYR A 129 -7.52 5.37 -10.95
C TYR A 129 -6.90 4.81 -9.69
N HIS A 130 -6.10 3.76 -9.85
CA HIS A 130 -5.40 3.11 -8.76
C HIS A 130 -3.94 2.88 -9.12
N PHE A 131 -3.05 2.91 -8.14
CA PHE A 131 -1.70 2.39 -8.33
C PHE A 131 -1.30 1.51 -7.16
N ALA A 132 -0.85 0.32 -7.46
CA ALA A 132 -0.48 -0.68 -6.48
C ALA A 132 0.28 -1.85 -7.14
N TRP A 133 0.75 -2.74 -6.31
CA TRP A 133 1.26 -4.06 -6.67
C TRP A 133 0.13 -5.07 -6.89
N GLY A 134 0.49 -6.22 -7.45
CA GLY A 134 -0.40 -7.38 -7.63
C GLY A 134 -0.28 -8.41 -6.51
N LEU A 135 -1.25 -9.32 -6.43
CA LEU A 135 -1.17 -10.52 -5.60
C LEU A 135 -0.09 -11.48 -6.08
N ASP A 136 0.07 -11.57 -7.39
CA ASP A 136 1.12 -12.31 -8.08
C ASP A 136 2.52 -11.72 -7.78
N ASP A 137 2.64 -10.41 -7.67
CA ASP A 137 3.90 -9.75 -7.24
C ASP A 137 4.26 -10.15 -5.81
N ILE A 138 3.28 -10.16 -4.89
CA ILE A 138 3.53 -10.59 -3.50
C ILE A 138 4.00 -12.04 -3.49
N ALA A 139 3.30 -12.92 -4.23
CA ALA A 139 3.66 -14.32 -4.31
C ALA A 139 5.06 -14.52 -4.90
N ALA A 140 5.42 -13.77 -5.95
CA ALA A 140 6.74 -13.84 -6.57
C ALA A 140 7.86 -13.41 -5.63
N VAL A 141 7.69 -12.29 -4.92
CA VAL A 141 8.66 -11.79 -3.94
C VAL A 141 8.80 -12.72 -2.75
N PHE A 142 7.70 -13.32 -2.27
CA PHE A 142 7.76 -14.27 -1.18
C PHE A 142 8.44 -15.58 -1.61
N ALA A 143 8.12 -16.10 -2.79
CA ALA A 143 8.78 -17.28 -3.33
C ALA A 143 10.28 -17.04 -3.56
N GLU A 144 10.70 -15.86 -3.99
CA GLU A 144 12.11 -15.48 -4.08
C GLU A 144 12.81 -15.54 -2.72
N MET A 145 12.15 -15.09 -1.65
CA MET A 145 12.69 -15.20 -0.29
C MET A 145 12.75 -16.67 0.20
N TRP A 146 11.77 -17.50 -0.14
CA TRP A 146 11.82 -18.93 0.19
C TRP A 146 12.98 -19.65 -0.50
N GLU A 147 13.27 -19.31 -1.75
CA GLU A 147 14.39 -19.86 -2.52
C GLU A 147 15.76 -19.56 -1.91
N ARG A 148 15.89 -18.51 -1.07
CA ARG A 148 17.11 -18.25 -0.30
C ARG A 148 17.39 -19.34 0.77
N LEU A 149 16.39 -20.13 1.14
CA LEU A 149 16.52 -21.27 2.06
C LEU A 149 16.69 -22.60 1.34
N GLY A 150 16.47 -22.64 0.03
CA GLY A 150 16.56 -23.82 -0.81
C GLY A 150 15.59 -23.77 -2.00
N PRO A 151 15.77 -24.65 -3.00
CA PRO A 151 15.05 -24.54 -4.27
C PRO A 151 13.59 -25.03 -4.22
N ARG A 152 13.20 -25.77 -3.20
CA ARG A 152 11.84 -26.33 -3.07
C ARG A 152 11.43 -26.39 -1.63
N HIS A 153 10.21 -25.96 -1.33
CA HIS A 153 9.68 -25.96 0.02
C HIS A 153 8.22 -26.37 0.05
N HIS A 154 7.81 -26.99 1.16
CA HIS A 154 6.43 -27.07 1.58
C HIS A 154 6.13 -25.85 2.44
N VAL A 155 5.15 -25.06 2.02
CA VAL A 155 4.82 -23.77 2.63
C VAL A 155 3.43 -23.83 3.21
N GLY A 156 3.32 -23.65 4.51
CA GLY A 156 2.04 -23.58 5.21
C GLY A 156 1.38 -22.22 5.00
N CYS A 157 0.12 -22.21 4.59
CA CYS A 157 -0.65 -21.02 4.36
C CYS A 157 -1.50 -20.66 5.58
N LEU A 158 -1.17 -19.55 6.24
CA LEU A 158 -1.90 -19.02 7.39
C LEU A 158 -2.71 -17.81 6.94
N TRP A 159 -3.86 -18.05 6.32
CA TRP A 159 -4.71 -17.00 5.78
C TRP A 159 -6.04 -16.91 6.51
N ASN A 160 -6.47 -15.68 6.76
CA ASN A 160 -7.77 -15.39 7.36
C ASN A 160 -8.93 -15.53 6.37
N ASP A 161 -10.17 -15.53 6.87
CA ASP A 161 -11.39 -15.66 6.09
C ASP A 161 -11.96 -14.34 5.56
N ASP A 162 -11.15 -13.28 5.54
CA ASP A 162 -11.58 -12.03 4.91
C ASP A 162 -11.33 -12.04 3.38
N LEU A 163 -11.72 -10.96 2.72
CA LEU A 163 -11.52 -10.79 1.28
C LEU A 163 -10.06 -11.00 0.86
N GLN A 164 -9.09 -10.55 1.66
CA GLN A 164 -7.68 -10.70 1.32
C GLN A 164 -7.27 -12.17 1.33
N GLY A 165 -7.64 -12.93 2.37
CA GLY A 165 -7.38 -14.36 2.42
C GLY A 165 -8.05 -15.13 1.28
N GLN A 166 -9.30 -14.77 0.95
CA GLN A 166 -10.00 -15.37 -0.18
C GLN A 166 -9.29 -15.14 -1.52
N LEU A 167 -8.78 -13.93 -1.74
CA LEU A 167 -8.04 -13.59 -2.95
C LEU A 167 -6.66 -14.27 -3.01
N LEU A 168 -5.98 -14.44 -1.86
CA LEU A 168 -4.72 -15.18 -1.78
C LEU A 168 -4.89 -16.68 -2.13
N ARG A 169 -6.05 -17.26 -1.82
CA ARG A 169 -6.44 -18.63 -2.18
C ARG A 169 -6.89 -18.79 -3.62
N HIS A 170 -7.16 -17.70 -4.32
CA HIS A 170 -7.76 -17.77 -5.65
C HIS A 170 -6.88 -18.62 -6.58
N PRO A 171 -7.45 -19.64 -7.27
CA PRO A 171 -6.65 -20.64 -8.00
C PRO A 171 -5.89 -20.07 -9.19
N THR A 172 -6.33 -18.93 -9.75
CA THR A 172 -5.72 -18.30 -10.93
C THR A 172 -4.92 -17.05 -10.58
N HIS A 173 -5.35 -16.29 -9.58
CA HIS A 173 -4.77 -14.98 -9.25
C HIS A 173 -4.14 -14.91 -7.86
N GLY A 174 -4.24 -16.00 -7.11
CA GLY A 174 -3.64 -16.13 -5.78
C GLY A 174 -2.19 -16.60 -5.82
N PHE A 175 -1.74 -17.15 -4.71
CA PHE A 175 -0.35 -17.57 -4.53
C PHE A 175 0.00 -18.89 -5.23
N ALA A 176 -0.94 -19.81 -5.34
CA ALA A 176 -0.66 -21.17 -5.82
C ALA A 176 -0.02 -21.21 -7.23
N PRO A 177 -0.48 -20.47 -8.24
CA PRO A 177 0.14 -20.51 -9.56
C PRO A 177 1.61 -20.10 -9.55
N VAL A 178 1.95 -19.01 -8.85
CA VAL A 178 3.33 -18.51 -8.76
C VAL A 178 4.22 -19.44 -7.97
N ALA A 179 3.77 -19.93 -6.82
CA ALA A 179 4.52 -20.86 -5.98
C ALA A 179 4.81 -22.17 -6.73
N SER A 180 3.80 -22.74 -7.40
CA SER A 180 3.93 -23.98 -8.16
C SER A 180 4.88 -23.83 -9.35
N ALA A 181 4.81 -22.71 -10.10
CA ALA A 181 5.73 -22.44 -11.20
C ALA A 181 7.21 -22.36 -10.75
N ARG A 182 7.45 -22.05 -9.47
CA ARG A 182 8.79 -21.99 -8.86
C ARG A 182 9.15 -23.25 -8.06
N GLY A 183 8.32 -24.28 -8.11
CA GLY A 183 8.57 -25.60 -7.50
C GLY A 183 8.23 -25.69 -6.01
N HIS A 184 7.52 -24.72 -5.45
CA HIS A 184 7.04 -24.77 -4.06
C HIS A 184 5.64 -25.37 -3.97
N HIS A 185 5.35 -26.05 -2.87
CA HIS A 185 4.06 -26.65 -2.57
C HIS A 185 3.37 -25.89 -1.43
N LEU A 186 2.22 -25.29 -1.72
CA LEU A 186 1.41 -24.67 -0.70
C LEU A 186 0.51 -25.72 -0.04
N THR A 187 0.44 -25.68 1.30
CA THR A 187 -0.50 -26.49 2.07
C THR A 187 -1.38 -25.58 2.91
N GLU A 188 -2.69 -25.80 2.84
CA GLU A 188 -3.69 -24.94 3.46
C GLU A 188 -4.78 -25.75 4.16
N PRO A 189 -4.95 -25.60 5.49
CA PRO A 189 -6.01 -26.29 6.24
C PRO A 189 -7.37 -25.57 6.17
N GLY A 190 -7.48 -24.49 5.41
CA GLY A 190 -8.59 -23.56 5.39
C GLY A 190 -8.27 -22.24 6.09
N GLY A 191 -9.19 -21.26 5.97
CA GLY A 191 -9.02 -19.97 6.61
C GLY A 191 -9.37 -19.98 8.10
N TYR A 192 -8.85 -18.97 8.80
CA TYR A 192 -9.22 -18.73 10.19
C TYR A 192 -9.97 -17.39 10.33
N ARG A 193 -10.78 -17.26 11.38
CA ARG A 193 -11.50 -16.03 11.70
C ARG A 193 -10.64 -15.12 12.58
N GLU A 194 -10.52 -13.86 12.22
CA GLU A 194 -9.89 -12.81 13.05
C GLU A 194 -10.88 -12.24 14.09
N PRO A 195 -10.43 -11.99 15.35
CA PRO A 195 -9.15 -12.44 15.92
C PRO A 195 -9.14 -13.93 16.18
N ALA A 196 -7.99 -14.58 15.95
CA ALA A 196 -7.81 -16.00 16.19
C ALA A 196 -7.81 -16.33 17.69
N GLN A 197 -8.32 -17.51 18.05
CA GLN A 197 -8.26 -18.01 19.42
C GLN A 197 -7.26 -19.17 19.55
N ASP A 198 -7.07 -19.95 18.49
CA ASP A 198 -6.22 -21.11 18.47
C ASP A 198 -5.77 -21.49 17.05
N PHE A 199 -4.56 -22.00 16.92
CA PHE A 199 -3.97 -22.48 15.67
C PHE A 199 -3.58 -23.97 15.72
N THR A 200 -4.07 -24.74 16.69
CA THR A 200 -3.73 -26.14 16.86
C THR A 200 -3.99 -26.96 15.59
N ALA A 201 -5.13 -26.74 14.92
CA ALA A 201 -5.47 -27.44 13.68
C ALA A 201 -4.50 -27.08 12.54
N HIS A 202 -4.13 -25.78 12.41
CA HIS A 202 -3.15 -25.33 11.42
C HIS A 202 -1.77 -25.93 11.65
N LEU A 203 -1.31 -25.94 12.90
CA LEU A 203 -0.02 -26.52 13.29
C LEU A 203 0.03 -28.05 13.04
N GLY A 204 -1.05 -28.73 13.36
CA GLY A 204 -1.19 -30.16 13.03
C GLY A 204 -1.08 -30.42 11.53
N HIS A 205 -1.83 -29.66 10.73
CA HIS A 205 -1.81 -29.78 9.28
C HIS A 205 -0.42 -29.46 8.69
N PHE A 206 0.24 -28.41 9.17
CA PHE A 206 1.58 -28.02 8.70
C PHE A 206 2.64 -29.08 9.03
N ARG A 207 2.57 -29.68 10.23
CA ARG A 207 3.44 -30.79 10.60
C ARG A 207 3.24 -32.00 9.68
N ASP A 208 1.98 -32.38 9.44
CA ASP A 208 1.64 -33.59 8.67
C ASP A 208 2.05 -33.45 7.18
N HIS A 209 2.24 -32.19 6.70
CA HIS A 209 2.74 -31.87 5.37
C HIS A 209 4.18 -31.36 5.35
N ASN A 210 4.92 -31.46 6.45
CA ASN A 210 6.31 -31.00 6.57
C ASN A 210 6.52 -29.56 6.13
N ALA A 211 5.60 -28.65 6.44
CA ALA A 211 5.72 -27.24 6.12
C ALA A 211 6.74 -26.58 7.04
N GLU A 212 7.89 -26.22 6.49
CA GLU A 212 8.99 -25.56 7.22
C GLU A 212 9.00 -24.02 7.05
N ILE A 213 8.23 -23.50 6.12
CA ILE A 213 7.99 -22.09 5.87
C ILE A 213 6.51 -21.79 6.05
N VAL A 214 6.18 -20.61 6.56
CA VAL A 214 4.79 -20.15 6.66
C VAL A 214 4.63 -18.85 5.90
N THR A 215 3.61 -18.78 5.04
CA THR A 215 3.15 -17.55 4.41
C THR A 215 1.83 -17.09 5.03
N SER A 216 1.68 -15.79 5.25
CA SER A 216 0.58 -15.27 6.07
C SER A 216 0.03 -13.93 5.56
N ALA A 217 -1.22 -13.65 5.91
CA ALA A 217 -1.85 -12.33 5.87
C ALA A 217 -2.44 -11.93 7.24
N SER A 218 -1.89 -12.49 8.31
CA SER A 218 -2.35 -12.30 9.68
C SER A 218 -2.06 -10.89 10.22
N THR A 219 -2.86 -10.47 11.19
CA THR A 219 -2.50 -9.35 12.07
C THR A 219 -1.23 -9.70 12.88
N VAL A 220 -0.64 -8.70 13.51
CA VAL A 220 0.54 -8.91 14.39
C VAL A 220 0.18 -9.81 15.56
N GLU A 221 -0.99 -9.59 16.16
CA GLU A 221 -1.50 -10.33 17.31
C GLU A 221 -1.77 -11.81 16.98
N ASP A 222 -2.43 -12.06 15.85
CA ASP A 222 -2.73 -13.42 15.41
C ASP A 222 -1.44 -14.18 15.03
N LEU A 223 -0.50 -13.49 14.38
CA LEU A 223 0.78 -14.09 14.02
C LEU A 223 1.64 -14.41 15.27
N ALA A 224 1.60 -13.54 16.29
CA ALA A 224 2.26 -13.79 17.58
C ALA A 224 1.66 -14.99 18.29
N LEU A 225 0.32 -15.10 18.32
CA LEU A 225 -0.38 -16.28 18.85
C LEU A 225 0.07 -17.57 18.13
N PHE A 226 0.08 -17.53 16.79
CA PHE A 226 0.56 -18.66 15.99
C PHE A 226 2.00 -19.05 16.34
N TYR A 227 2.92 -18.08 16.38
CA TYR A 227 4.33 -18.32 16.63
C TYR A 227 4.61 -18.87 18.04
N ARG A 228 3.89 -18.37 19.04
CA ARG A 228 3.94 -18.89 20.42
C ARG A 228 3.47 -20.35 20.46
N GLN A 229 2.30 -20.66 19.91
CA GLN A 229 1.77 -22.02 19.87
C GLN A 229 2.65 -22.98 19.05
N ALA A 230 3.29 -22.50 18.00
CA ALA A 230 4.30 -23.26 17.26
C ALA A 230 5.52 -23.57 18.13
N GLY A 231 5.99 -22.61 18.91
CA GLY A 231 7.11 -22.81 19.85
C GLY A 231 6.81 -23.83 20.95
N GLU A 232 5.62 -23.78 21.54
CA GLU A 232 5.15 -24.74 22.55
C GLU A 232 5.14 -26.17 22.03
N ARG A 233 5.03 -26.39 20.71
CA ARG A 233 5.01 -27.71 20.05
C ARG A 233 6.34 -28.07 19.38
N GLY A 234 7.36 -27.22 19.47
CA GLY A 234 8.62 -27.43 18.76
C GLY A 234 8.49 -27.38 17.22
N GLN A 235 7.53 -26.60 16.71
CA GLN A 235 7.17 -26.51 15.30
C GLN A 235 7.38 -25.10 14.73
N ARG A 236 8.35 -24.33 15.25
CA ARG A 236 8.66 -23.00 14.73
C ARG A 236 9.08 -23.07 13.26
N PRO A 237 8.46 -22.28 12.38
CA PRO A 237 8.87 -22.22 10.97
C PRO A 237 10.26 -21.59 10.83
N ARG A 238 11.01 -22.02 9.83
CA ARG A 238 12.32 -21.44 9.49
C ARG A 238 12.22 -20.03 8.91
N LEU A 239 11.10 -19.71 8.29
CA LEU A 239 10.80 -18.39 7.76
C LEU A 239 9.29 -18.14 7.81
N ILE A 240 8.92 -16.92 8.18
CA ILE A 240 7.56 -16.40 8.05
C ILE A 240 7.57 -15.26 7.07
N THR A 241 6.75 -15.34 6.02
CA THR A 241 6.43 -14.20 5.13
C THR A 241 5.02 -13.71 5.43
N CYS A 242 4.83 -12.40 5.61
CA CYS A 242 3.52 -11.84 5.95
C CYS A 242 3.23 -10.56 5.18
N SER A 243 2.11 -10.52 4.43
CA SER A 243 1.75 -9.39 3.57
C SER A 243 1.21 -8.17 4.32
N ARG A 244 0.81 -8.31 5.59
CA ARG A 244 0.26 -7.17 6.39
C ARG A 244 1.31 -6.40 7.19
N TRP A 245 2.58 -6.79 7.15
CA TRP A 245 3.66 -6.14 7.90
C TRP A 245 4.23 -4.91 7.15
N LEU A 246 3.37 -3.92 6.92
CA LEU A 246 3.67 -2.72 6.14
C LEU A 246 4.16 -1.55 6.99
N ALA A 247 3.91 -1.60 8.30
CA ALA A 247 4.40 -0.63 9.28
C ALA A 247 5.38 -1.32 10.23
N TYR A 248 6.21 -0.54 10.92
CA TYR A 248 7.11 -1.12 11.93
C TYR A 248 6.31 -1.75 13.07
N PRO A 249 6.80 -2.89 13.61
CA PRO A 249 6.14 -3.59 14.70
C PRO A 249 6.07 -2.71 15.96
N ARG A 250 4.93 -2.74 16.63
CA ARG A 250 4.71 -2.05 17.91
C ARG A 250 4.00 -2.96 18.90
N GLY A 251 4.27 -2.74 20.20
CA GLY A 251 3.58 -3.41 21.28
C GLY A 251 4.15 -4.78 21.65
N HIS A 252 3.48 -5.45 22.58
CA HIS A 252 3.95 -6.70 23.18
C HIS A 252 3.96 -7.85 22.16
N ALA A 253 2.94 -7.96 21.32
CA ALA A 253 2.85 -9.00 20.29
C ALA A 253 4.01 -8.92 19.29
N ALA A 254 4.48 -7.72 18.96
CA ALA A 254 5.64 -7.55 18.10
C ALA A 254 6.93 -8.07 18.75
N ALA A 255 7.10 -7.89 20.06
CA ALA A 255 8.26 -8.41 20.80
C ALA A 255 8.31 -9.93 20.80
N GLU A 256 7.17 -10.63 20.84
CA GLU A 256 7.10 -12.08 20.72
C GLU A 256 7.58 -12.58 19.35
N LEU A 257 7.51 -11.75 18.32
CA LEU A 257 7.92 -12.06 16.96
C LEU A 257 9.35 -11.63 16.59
N ASP A 258 10.11 -11.06 17.52
CA ASP A 258 11.49 -10.64 17.27
C ASP A 258 12.39 -11.78 16.79
N GLU A 259 12.20 -12.99 17.34
CA GLU A 259 12.93 -14.18 16.94
C GLU A 259 12.45 -14.76 15.61
N ALA A 260 11.19 -14.51 15.25
CA ALA A 260 10.58 -15.01 14.01
C ALA A 260 11.14 -14.32 12.76
N ARG A 261 11.74 -13.12 12.91
CA ARG A 261 12.34 -12.35 11.82
C ARG A 261 11.45 -12.29 10.60
N VAL A 262 10.20 -11.84 10.82
CA VAL A 262 9.17 -11.82 9.79
C VAL A 262 9.66 -11.08 8.55
N ALA A 263 9.52 -11.73 7.39
CA ALA A 263 9.78 -11.11 6.09
C ALA A 263 8.47 -10.61 5.48
N THR A 264 8.55 -9.58 4.65
CA THR A 264 7.39 -8.93 4.04
C THR A 264 7.72 -8.38 2.66
N LEU A 265 6.70 -7.96 1.95
CA LEU A 265 6.86 -7.18 0.73
C LEU A 265 7.31 -5.75 1.05
N MET A 266 8.09 -5.15 0.15
CA MET A 266 8.46 -3.74 0.23
C MET A 266 8.19 -3.05 -1.10
N TYR A 267 7.45 -1.94 -1.02
CA TYR A 267 7.16 -1.07 -2.15
C TYR A 267 7.80 0.31 -1.99
N TRP A 268 8.32 0.63 -0.81
CA TRP A 268 9.04 1.86 -0.53
C TRP A 268 9.89 1.76 0.75
N SER A 269 11.05 2.40 0.72
CA SER A 269 11.94 2.62 1.87
C SER A 269 12.83 3.84 1.62
N PRO A 270 13.54 4.36 2.63
CA PRO A 270 14.53 5.44 2.46
C PRO A 270 15.65 5.10 1.46
N ARG A 271 15.89 3.82 1.22
CA ARG A 271 16.94 3.32 0.28
C ARG A 271 16.47 3.23 -1.17
N HIS A 272 15.19 3.44 -1.44
CA HIS A 272 14.72 3.50 -2.82
C HIS A 272 15.35 4.70 -3.54
N PRO A 273 15.93 4.51 -4.75
CA PRO A 273 16.70 5.54 -5.42
C PRO A 273 15.85 6.63 -6.10
N PHE A 274 14.55 6.67 -5.78
CA PHE A 274 13.59 7.55 -6.43
C PHE A 274 13.53 8.92 -5.77
N ARG A 275 13.07 9.91 -6.54
CA ARG A 275 12.94 11.28 -6.11
C ARG A 275 11.54 11.82 -6.37
N SER A 276 11.14 12.74 -5.54
CA SER A 276 9.89 13.49 -5.72
C SER A 276 9.93 14.35 -6.98
N SER A 277 8.89 14.26 -7.80
CA SER A 277 8.68 15.14 -8.96
C SER A 277 8.25 16.56 -8.56
N LEU A 278 7.85 16.79 -7.30
CA LEU A 278 7.39 18.10 -6.81
C LEU A 278 8.52 18.97 -6.27
N ASP A 279 9.45 18.39 -5.53
CA ASP A 279 10.50 19.13 -4.82
C ASP A 279 11.91 18.56 -4.99
N GLY A 280 12.04 17.42 -5.69
CA GLY A 280 13.32 16.74 -5.92
C GLY A 280 13.87 15.97 -4.73
N ASN A 281 13.16 15.96 -3.60
CA ASN A 281 13.58 15.25 -2.40
C ASN A 281 13.75 13.74 -2.66
N THR A 282 14.76 13.15 -2.01
CA THR A 282 14.95 11.70 -2.01
C THR A 282 14.02 11.00 -1.04
N ALA A 283 13.87 9.68 -1.19
CA ALA A 283 13.14 8.85 -0.23
C ALA A 283 13.71 8.98 1.19
N GLU A 284 15.04 9.08 1.33
CA GLU A 284 15.71 9.28 2.62
C GLU A 284 15.37 10.63 3.26
N GLN A 285 15.34 11.72 2.47
CA GLN A 285 14.96 13.05 2.96
C GLN A 285 13.51 13.08 3.42
N LEU A 286 12.59 12.43 2.69
CA LEU A 286 11.19 12.31 3.09
C LEU A 286 11.04 11.52 4.39
N ALA A 287 11.73 10.39 4.52
CA ALA A 287 11.71 9.59 5.74
C ALA A 287 12.24 10.37 6.94
N HIS A 288 13.36 11.09 6.76
CA HIS A 288 13.94 11.93 7.81
C HIS A 288 12.99 13.05 8.25
N ALA A 289 12.35 13.75 7.30
CA ALA A 289 11.37 14.78 7.60
C ALA A 289 10.17 14.21 8.40
N TYR A 290 9.69 13.02 8.02
CA TYR A 290 8.63 12.32 8.75
C TYR A 290 9.04 11.99 10.19
N GLN A 291 10.23 11.41 10.38
CA GLN A 291 10.76 11.06 11.69
C GLN A 291 10.95 12.29 12.58
N GLN A 292 11.49 13.38 12.04
CA GLN A 292 11.64 14.64 12.78
C GLN A 292 10.31 15.24 13.20
N HIS A 293 9.30 15.20 12.33
CA HIS A 293 7.99 15.80 12.62
C HIS A 293 7.16 14.96 13.60
N THR A 294 7.21 13.63 13.48
CA THR A 294 6.33 12.73 14.23
C THR A 294 6.97 12.09 15.45
N GLY A 295 8.31 12.07 15.52
CA GLY A 295 9.08 11.29 16.51
C GLY A 295 9.02 9.77 16.28
N ASN A 296 8.36 9.31 15.20
CA ASN A 296 8.19 7.90 14.88
C ASN A 296 9.13 7.47 13.75
N PRO A 297 9.56 6.19 13.70
CA PRO A 297 10.24 5.65 12.53
C PRO A 297 9.40 5.80 11.26
N TRP A 298 10.06 5.84 10.10
CA TRP A 298 9.38 5.84 8.80
C TRP A 298 8.57 4.55 8.60
N ILE A 299 7.55 4.63 7.76
CA ILE A 299 6.71 3.50 7.34
C ILE A 299 6.55 3.49 5.83
N GLN A 300 6.40 2.32 5.23
CA GLN A 300 6.29 2.16 3.77
C GLN A 300 5.19 3.03 3.12
N PRO A 301 3.98 3.15 3.71
CA PRO A 301 2.91 3.98 3.14
C PRO A 301 3.26 5.44 2.88
N LEU A 302 4.33 5.95 3.50
CA LEU A 302 4.78 7.34 3.35
C LEU A 302 5.11 7.69 1.88
N GLY A 303 5.82 6.79 1.18
CA GLY A 303 6.17 7.00 -0.23
C GLY A 303 4.94 7.03 -1.13
N LEU A 304 3.97 6.15 -0.89
CA LEU A 304 2.72 6.14 -1.67
C LEU A 304 1.86 7.37 -1.38
N ALA A 305 1.79 7.81 -0.12
CA ALA A 305 1.10 9.04 0.26
C ALA A 305 1.66 10.25 -0.48
N HIS A 306 2.98 10.35 -0.59
CA HIS A 306 3.64 11.42 -1.33
C HIS A 306 3.35 11.32 -2.83
N ALA A 307 3.45 10.12 -3.42
CA ALA A 307 3.16 9.89 -4.83
C ALA A 307 1.71 10.24 -5.22
N LEU A 308 0.73 10.07 -4.32
CA LEU A 308 -0.65 10.53 -4.55
C LEU A 308 -0.72 12.03 -4.86
N LEU A 309 0.03 12.86 -4.13
CA LEU A 309 0.04 14.31 -4.37
C LEU A 309 0.87 14.68 -5.61
N GLU A 310 1.93 13.94 -5.92
CA GLU A 310 2.68 14.11 -7.17
C GLU A 310 1.78 13.89 -8.39
N VAL A 311 1.01 12.78 -8.39
CA VAL A 311 0.07 12.47 -9.47
C VAL A 311 -1.05 13.49 -9.54
N ALA A 312 -1.62 13.91 -8.41
CA ALA A 312 -2.68 14.91 -8.39
C ALA A 312 -2.22 16.26 -8.96
N ALA A 313 -1.05 16.73 -8.54
CA ALA A 313 -0.46 17.97 -9.05
C ALA A 313 -0.13 17.86 -10.55
N HIS A 314 0.43 16.73 -10.97
CA HIS A 314 0.73 16.47 -12.38
C HIS A 314 -0.54 16.47 -13.23
N ALA A 315 -1.60 15.78 -12.80
CA ALA A 315 -2.87 15.74 -13.52
C ALA A 315 -3.50 17.12 -13.69
N LEU A 316 -3.50 17.95 -12.62
CA LEU A 316 -3.99 19.33 -12.69
C LEU A 316 -3.13 20.21 -13.60
N THR A 317 -1.82 19.94 -13.69
CA THR A 317 -0.91 20.73 -14.55
C THR A 317 -1.06 20.34 -16.02
N THR A 318 -1.31 19.06 -16.33
CA THR A 318 -1.31 18.51 -17.69
C THR A 318 -2.71 18.31 -18.30
N ALA A 319 -3.78 18.44 -17.51
CA ALA A 319 -5.16 18.42 -18.02
C ALA A 319 -5.37 19.53 -19.05
N ASP A 320 -6.12 19.28 -20.12
CA ASP A 320 -6.45 20.31 -21.12
C ASP A 320 -7.19 21.50 -20.47
N ASP A 321 -8.12 21.19 -19.57
CA ASP A 321 -8.74 22.17 -18.68
C ASP A 321 -8.87 21.57 -17.25
N PRO A 322 -8.11 22.08 -16.24
CA PRO A 322 -8.15 21.54 -14.89
C PRO A 322 -9.46 21.86 -14.15
N THR A 323 -10.31 22.73 -14.66
CA THR A 323 -11.63 23.02 -14.09
C THR A 323 -12.69 22.01 -14.55
N VAL A 324 -12.41 21.25 -15.60
CA VAL A 324 -13.30 20.21 -16.15
C VAL A 324 -12.90 18.86 -15.58
N PRO A 325 -13.73 18.23 -14.73
CA PRO A 325 -13.40 16.98 -14.05
C PRO A 325 -12.96 15.84 -14.98
N ARG A 326 -13.60 15.73 -16.14
CA ARG A 326 -13.27 14.73 -17.16
C ARG A 326 -11.85 14.96 -17.72
N SER A 327 -11.47 16.19 -17.98
CA SER A 327 -10.13 16.52 -18.48
C SER A 327 -9.04 16.14 -17.46
N VAL A 328 -9.31 16.36 -16.16
CA VAL A 328 -8.40 15.93 -15.09
C VAL A 328 -8.30 14.40 -15.01
N ALA A 329 -9.41 13.68 -15.10
CA ALA A 329 -9.42 12.22 -15.11
C ALA A 329 -8.64 11.66 -16.32
N GLU A 330 -8.87 12.21 -17.52
CA GLU A 330 -8.14 11.83 -18.72
C GLU A 330 -6.63 12.12 -18.61
N ALA A 331 -6.24 13.20 -17.93
CA ALA A 331 -4.84 13.49 -17.64
C ALA A 331 -4.21 12.44 -16.74
N VAL A 332 -4.91 11.95 -15.70
CA VAL A 332 -4.42 10.81 -14.91
C VAL A 332 -4.22 9.57 -15.80
N GLY A 333 -5.19 9.24 -16.65
CA GLY A 333 -5.11 8.08 -17.55
C GLY A 333 -3.95 8.12 -18.54
N ARG A 334 -3.47 9.33 -18.90
CA ARG A 334 -2.29 9.54 -19.76
C ARG A 334 -0.98 9.70 -18.99
N THR A 335 -1.04 9.66 -17.66
CA THR A 335 0.14 9.92 -16.82
C THR A 335 1.16 8.80 -16.91
N ARG A 336 2.41 9.19 -17.20
CA ARG A 336 3.63 8.45 -17.01
C ARG A 336 4.60 9.34 -16.27
N LEU A 337 4.73 9.15 -14.96
CA LEU A 337 5.40 10.07 -14.06
C LEU A 337 6.42 9.35 -13.15
N PRO A 338 7.71 9.71 -13.19
CA PRO A 338 8.64 9.34 -12.14
C PRO A 338 8.22 10.01 -10.83
N THR A 339 8.00 9.21 -9.80
CA THR A 339 7.60 9.68 -8.46
C THR A 339 8.57 9.16 -7.42
N ILE A 340 8.43 9.62 -6.19
CA ILE A 340 9.21 9.11 -5.06
C ILE A 340 8.93 7.62 -4.76
N ALA A 341 7.85 7.06 -5.29
CA ALA A 341 7.50 5.64 -5.22
C ALA A 341 7.92 4.84 -6.48
N GLY A 342 8.66 5.47 -7.40
CA GLY A 342 9.05 4.91 -8.69
C GLY A 342 8.23 5.46 -9.85
N LEU A 343 8.38 4.85 -11.02
CA LEU A 343 7.63 5.22 -12.21
C LEU A 343 6.18 4.74 -12.10
N LEU A 344 5.22 5.66 -12.10
CA LEU A 344 3.80 5.35 -12.22
C LEU A 344 3.36 5.60 -13.66
N ASP A 345 2.84 4.55 -14.31
CA ASP A 345 2.46 4.57 -15.72
C ASP A 345 1.08 3.90 -15.91
N TRP A 346 0.05 4.70 -16.15
CA TRP A 346 -1.31 4.21 -16.43
C TRP A 346 -1.50 3.79 -17.88
N THR A 347 -0.57 4.15 -18.76
CA THR A 347 -0.65 3.80 -20.19
C THR A 347 -0.23 2.35 -20.47
N SER A 348 0.54 1.76 -19.54
CA SER A 348 1.08 0.39 -19.63
C SER A 348 0.79 -0.45 -18.37
N GLY A 349 -0.24 -0.10 -17.62
CA GLY A 349 -0.61 -0.81 -16.39
C GLY A 349 -1.19 -2.22 -16.63
N PRO A 350 -1.32 -3.04 -15.60
CA PRO A 350 -1.77 -4.43 -15.72
C PRO A 350 -3.23 -4.56 -16.16
N THR A 351 -4.02 -3.53 -15.96
CA THR A 351 -5.40 -3.40 -16.43
C THR A 351 -5.78 -1.91 -16.56
N ALA A 352 -6.92 -1.64 -17.18
CA ALA A 352 -7.40 -0.27 -17.34
C ALA A 352 -7.46 0.48 -15.99
N ASN A 353 -7.02 1.73 -15.99
CA ASN A 353 -7.02 2.64 -14.83
C ASN A 353 -6.15 2.18 -13.63
N VAL A 354 -5.22 1.27 -13.86
CA VAL A 354 -4.27 0.80 -12.83
C VAL A 354 -2.84 1.03 -13.30
N ALA A 355 -2.03 1.69 -12.47
CA ALA A 355 -0.58 1.74 -12.63
C ALA A 355 0.09 0.73 -11.69
N HIS A 356 1.12 0.07 -12.16
CA HIS A 356 1.82 -0.98 -11.41
C HIS A 356 2.91 -0.38 -10.50
N VAL A 357 2.95 -0.85 -9.26
CA VAL A 357 4.04 -0.59 -8.29
C VAL A 357 4.77 -1.89 -8.04
N PRO A 358 5.96 -2.08 -8.56
CA PRO A 358 6.72 -3.31 -8.34
C PRO A 358 7.24 -3.41 -6.91
N LEU A 359 7.48 -4.66 -6.48
CA LEU A 359 7.89 -5.01 -5.12
C LEU A 359 9.33 -5.51 -5.07
N VAL A 360 9.94 -5.34 -3.90
CA VAL A 360 11.13 -6.07 -3.44
C VAL A 360 10.82 -6.79 -2.14
N GLY A 361 11.67 -7.75 -1.75
CA GLY A 361 11.51 -8.46 -0.47
C GLY A 361 12.23 -7.75 0.66
N GLY A 362 11.58 -7.62 1.80
CA GLY A 362 12.14 -7.07 3.01
C GLY A 362 12.06 -8.01 4.19
N GLN A 363 12.94 -7.84 5.15
CA GLN A 363 12.91 -8.58 6.40
C GLN A 363 13.09 -7.65 7.60
N TRP A 364 12.21 -7.81 8.59
CA TRP A 364 12.33 -7.11 9.85
C TRP A 364 13.52 -7.62 10.66
N ARG A 365 14.32 -6.67 11.14
CA ARG A 365 15.52 -6.90 11.95
C ARG A 365 15.44 -6.12 13.24
N ASN A 366 15.91 -6.73 14.30
CA ASN A 366 16.06 -6.06 15.58
C ASN A 366 17.52 -5.66 15.79
N HIS A 367 17.80 -4.36 15.76
CA HIS A 367 19.11 -3.79 16.07
C HIS A 367 19.02 -2.92 17.31
N HIS A 368 19.56 -3.37 18.43
CA HIS A 368 19.74 -2.59 19.66
C HIS A 368 18.50 -1.76 20.09
N ARG A 369 17.29 -2.37 20.12
CA ARG A 369 15.97 -1.78 20.43
C ARG A 369 15.30 -1.00 19.30
N HIS A 370 15.81 -1.06 18.07
CA HIS A 370 15.13 -0.51 16.90
C HIS A 370 14.78 -1.64 15.94
N HIS A 371 13.54 -1.63 15.46
CA HIS A 371 13.12 -2.49 14.37
C HIS A 371 13.45 -1.79 13.05
N GLU A 372 14.21 -2.45 12.21
CA GLU A 372 14.57 -1.99 10.88
C GLU A 372 14.02 -2.97 9.83
N LEU A 373 13.46 -2.43 8.76
CA LEU A 373 13.06 -3.22 7.60
C LEU A 373 14.12 -3.07 6.52
N ALA A 374 14.88 -4.14 6.27
CA ALA A 374 15.97 -4.17 5.31
C ALA A 374 15.55 -4.90 4.03
N VAL A 375 15.97 -4.41 2.85
CA VAL A 375 15.79 -5.09 1.57
C VAL A 375 16.69 -6.33 1.53
N VAL A 376 16.09 -7.51 1.30
CA VAL A 376 16.80 -8.79 1.26
C VAL A 376 16.72 -9.50 -0.09
N THR A 377 15.76 -9.13 -0.95
CA THR A 377 15.69 -9.58 -2.35
C THR A 377 15.19 -8.46 -3.25
N ASN A 378 15.68 -8.40 -4.50
CA ASN A 378 15.39 -7.31 -5.44
C ASN A 378 15.38 -7.74 -6.92
N THR A 379 15.15 -9.01 -7.23
CA THR A 379 15.29 -9.54 -8.61
C THR A 379 14.48 -8.72 -9.62
N ASN A 380 13.28 -8.30 -9.26
CA ASN A 380 12.42 -7.51 -10.15
C ASN A 380 12.78 -6.01 -10.20
N ARG A 381 13.66 -5.54 -9.31
CA ARG A 381 14.05 -4.13 -9.16
C ARG A 381 15.51 -4.02 -8.76
N PRO A 382 16.44 -4.41 -9.66
CA PRO A 382 17.87 -4.45 -9.35
C PRO A 382 18.47 -3.07 -9.03
N GLU A 383 17.80 -1.99 -9.39
CA GLU A 383 18.19 -0.62 -9.02
C GLU A 383 17.98 -0.29 -7.53
N ILE A 384 17.15 -1.07 -6.81
CA ILE A 384 16.99 -0.93 -5.36
C ILE A 384 18.04 -1.82 -4.70
N PRO A 385 18.98 -1.28 -3.90
CA PRO A 385 20.08 -2.06 -3.35
C PRO A 385 19.59 -3.07 -2.31
N ILE A 386 20.17 -4.28 -2.32
CA ILE A 386 20.05 -5.22 -1.21
C ILE A 386 20.84 -4.65 -0.02
N GLU A 387 20.21 -4.61 1.14
CA GLU A 387 20.78 -4.04 2.37
C GLU A 387 21.32 -5.12 3.31
N ALA A 388 20.81 -6.34 3.18
CA ALA A 388 21.21 -7.43 4.04
C ALA A 388 20.83 -8.81 3.48
N ASP A 389 21.45 -9.87 3.96
CA ASP A 389 21.06 -11.25 3.66
C ASP A 389 19.75 -11.62 4.38
N LEU A 390 18.92 -12.45 3.75
CA LEU A 390 17.79 -13.07 4.42
C LEU A 390 18.30 -14.02 5.52
N VAL A 391 17.77 -13.89 6.72
CA VAL A 391 18.17 -14.71 7.87
C VAL A 391 16.98 -15.55 8.34
N PRO A 392 17.10 -16.89 8.42
CA PRO A 392 16.05 -17.75 8.97
C PRO A 392 15.76 -17.41 10.43
N ALA A 393 14.58 -17.79 10.92
CA ALA A 393 14.22 -17.76 12.34
C ALA A 393 15.18 -18.64 13.16
N ARG A 394 15.36 -18.27 14.44
CA ARG A 394 16.21 -19.03 15.38
C ARG A 394 15.44 -20.12 16.08
#